data_20a8175537faddea19f59df7ee617bb4
#
_entry.id   20a8175537faddea19f59df7ee617bb4
#
_cell.length_a   1.000
_cell.length_b   1.000
_cell.length_c   1.000
_cell.angle_alpha   90.00
_cell.angle_beta   90.00
_cell.angle_gamma   90.00
#
_symmetry.space_group_name_H-M   'P 1'
#
loop_
_entity.id
_entity.type
_entity.pdbx_description
1 polymer ?
#
loop_
_entity_poly.entity_id
_entity_poly.type
_entity_poly.pdbx_seq_one_letter_code
_entity_poly.pdbx_strand_id
1 'polypeptide(L)'
;FGAGPIGLLTIVAAKAAGASKIFVFDLSEERLAKAKEVGATHVVNSGNTNPVDFINEHTENGVDVTFEVAGVGVTLSQSVQVTRPRGTVVIVSIFAHAVDFDPMLLTNSGVQLTSTIAYSPTTFQQTIDLIANGSLDVKSVVTDEIELENIVESGFEQLVNDKSQAKILVKLNG
;
A
#
# COMPACT_ATOMS: atom_id res chain seq x y z
N PHE A 1 -1.91 5.08 -0.76
CA PHE A 1 -2.84 4.91 -1.89
C PHE A 1 -2.65 3.53 -2.49
N GLY A 2 -3.73 2.73 -2.57
CA GLY A 2 -3.75 1.35 -2.99
C GLY A 2 -3.67 0.34 -1.83
N ALA A 3 -4.62 -0.60 -1.78
CA ALA A 3 -4.75 -1.64 -0.77
C ALA A 3 -4.60 -3.06 -1.38
N GLY A 4 -3.85 -3.18 -2.48
CA GLY A 4 -3.42 -4.46 -3.02
C GLY A 4 -2.36 -5.13 -2.11
N PRO A 5 -1.79 -6.27 -2.51
CA PRO A 5 -0.85 -7.03 -1.67
C PRO A 5 0.31 -6.19 -1.12
N ILE A 6 0.90 -5.34 -1.97
CA ILE A 6 2.00 -4.46 -1.56
C ILE A 6 1.51 -3.36 -0.61
N GLY A 7 0.31 -2.79 -0.86
CA GLY A 7 -0.30 -1.81 0.04
C GLY A 7 -0.58 -2.39 1.43
N LEU A 8 -1.11 -3.61 1.52
CA LEU A 8 -1.33 -4.31 2.79
C LEU A 8 -0.02 -4.54 3.56
N LEU A 9 1.04 -4.98 2.88
CA LEU A 9 2.36 -5.13 3.51
C LEU A 9 2.95 -3.78 3.94
N THR A 10 2.69 -2.70 3.18
CA THR A 10 3.09 -1.34 3.57
C THR A 10 2.36 -0.90 4.85
N ILE A 11 1.07 -1.23 5.00
CA ILE A 11 0.30 -0.97 6.23
C ILE A 11 0.92 -1.71 7.43
N VAL A 12 1.22 -3.00 7.27
CA VAL A 12 1.87 -3.82 8.32
C VAL A 12 3.21 -3.20 8.72
N ALA A 13 4.04 -2.80 7.75
CA ALA A 13 5.32 -2.16 8.01
C ALA A 13 5.18 -0.80 8.70
N ALA A 14 4.25 0.04 8.25
CA ALA A 14 3.97 1.34 8.88
C ALA A 14 3.51 1.20 10.34
N LYS A 15 2.63 0.23 10.61
CA LYS A 15 2.19 -0.10 11.96
C LYS A 15 3.35 -0.56 12.84
N ALA A 16 4.20 -1.46 12.35
CA ALA A 16 5.39 -1.94 13.06
C ALA A 16 6.40 -0.82 13.32
N ALA A 17 6.50 0.16 12.41
CA ALA A 17 7.32 1.36 12.58
C ALA A 17 6.71 2.39 13.56
N GLY A 18 5.53 2.15 14.13
CA GLY A 18 4.91 3.00 15.12
C GLY A 18 4.05 4.13 14.57
N ALA A 19 3.58 4.05 13.33
CA ALA A 19 2.66 5.04 12.78
C ALA A 19 1.37 5.09 13.62
N SER A 20 1.03 6.27 14.13
CA SER A 20 -0.14 6.50 14.99
C SER A 20 -1.45 6.55 14.22
N LYS A 21 -1.41 7.04 12.98
CA LYS A 21 -2.54 7.06 12.05
C LYS A 21 -2.08 6.49 10.72
N ILE A 22 -2.90 5.59 10.16
CA ILE A 22 -2.67 4.98 8.85
C ILE A 22 -3.96 5.13 8.06
N PHE A 23 -3.94 6.03 7.08
CA PHE A 23 -5.04 6.30 6.17
C PHE A 23 -4.83 5.47 4.89
N VAL A 24 -5.86 4.77 4.46
CA VAL A 24 -5.79 3.91 3.27
C VAL A 24 -6.91 4.25 2.31
N PHE A 25 -6.55 4.43 1.05
CA PHE A 25 -7.44 4.77 -0.04
C PHE A 25 -7.39 3.70 -1.13
N ASP A 26 -8.53 3.14 -1.47
CA ASP A 26 -8.70 2.18 -2.58
C ASP A 26 -10.11 2.35 -3.16
N LEU A 27 -10.39 1.72 -4.30
CA LEU A 27 -11.72 1.69 -4.93
C LEU A 27 -12.54 0.45 -4.51
N SER A 28 -11.89 -0.63 -3.99
CA SER A 28 -12.52 -1.88 -3.59
C SER A 28 -12.80 -1.90 -2.10
N GLU A 29 -14.08 -2.11 -1.74
CA GLU A 29 -14.51 -2.27 -0.34
C GLU A 29 -13.89 -3.51 0.30
N GLU A 30 -13.70 -4.58 -0.45
CA GLU A 30 -13.09 -5.82 0.02
C GLU A 30 -11.63 -5.58 0.42
N ARG A 31 -10.87 -4.86 -0.41
CA ARG A 31 -9.48 -4.48 -0.10
C ARG A 31 -9.41 -3.53 1.09
N LEU A 32 -10.33 -2.60 1.19
CA LEU A 32 -10.42 -1.67 2.32
C LEU A 32 -10.74 -2.41 3.63
N ALA A 33 -11.64 -3.40 3.59
CA ALA A 33 -11.91 -4.27 4.74
C ALA A 33 -10.64 -5.02 5.18
N LYS A 34 -9.87 -5.58 4.23
CA LYS A 34 -8.60 -6.25 4.52
C LYS A 34 -7.53 -5.27 5.04
N ALA A 35 -7.46 -4.07 4.50
CA ALA A 35 -6.58 -3.02 5.02
C ALA A 35 -6.88 -2.67 6.48
N LYS A 36 -8.16 -2.61 6.86
CA LYS A 36 -8.59 -2.39 8.23
C LYS A 36 -8.15 -3.52 9.17
N GLU A 37 -8.29 -4.76 8.72
CA GLU A 37 -7.89 -5.97 9.47
C GLU A 37 -6.38 -5.96 9.77
N VAL A 38 -5.53 -5.63 8.79
CA VAL A 38 -4.07 -5.64 8.96
C VAL A 38 -3.51 -4.40 9.68
N GLY A 39 -4.34 -3.40 9.97
CA GLY A 39 -3.95 -2.32 10.87
C GLY A 39 -4.14 -0.89 10.38
N ALA A 40 -4.85 -0.65 9.27
CA ALA A 40 -5.25 0.69 8.90
C ALA A 40 -6.16 1.31 9.98
N THR A 41 -5.90 2.55 10.36
CA THR A 41 -6.77 3.28 11.31
C THR A 41 -7.99 3.87 10.63
N HIS A 42 -7.82 4.30 9.36
CA HIS A 42 -8.87 4.86 8.52
C HIS A 42 -8.81 4.21 7.15
N VAL A 43 -9.95 3.79 6.63
CA VAL A 43 -10.09 3.24 5.27
C VAL A 43 -11.16 4.03 4.53
N VAL A 44 -10.90 4.40 3.29
CA VAL A 44 -11.75 5.30 2.51
C VAL A 44 -11.83 4.84 1.07
N ASN A 45 -13.05 4.69 0.57
CA ASN A 45 -13.28 4.44 -0.85
C ASN A 45 -13.15 5.74 -1.64
N SER A 46 -12.08 5.82 -2.45
CA SER A 46 -11.78 7.00 -3.27
C SER A 46 -12.80 7.25 -4.40
N GLY A 47 -13.63 6.27 -4.71
CA GLY A 47 -14.74 6.44 -5.65
C GLY A 47 -15.89 7.28 -5.08
N ASN A 48 -16.01 7.32 -3.75
CA ASN A 48 -17.11 8.00 -3.05
C ASN A 48 -16.65 9.26 -2.30
N THR A 49 -15.37 9.34 -1.94
CA THR A 49 -14.83 10.42 -1.10
C THR A 49 -13.50 10.89 -1.68
N ASN A 50 -13.34 12.20 -1.82
CA ASN A 50 -12.06 12.77 -2.25
C ASN A 50 -10.99 12.58 -1.17
N PRO A 51 -9.87 11.90 -1.46
CA PRO A 51 -8.81 11.66 -0.47
C PRO A 51 -8.20 12.93 0.13
N VAL A 52 -8.06 13.99 -0.67
CA VAL A 52 -7.46 15.26 -0.23
C VAL A 52 -8.36 15.94 0.79
N ASP A 53 -9.66 16.02 0.51
CA ASP A 53 -10.64 16.61 1.43
C ASP A 53 -10.70 15.82 2.73
N PHE A 54 -10.70 14.48 2.62
CA PHE A 54 -10.72 13.61 3.79
C PHE A 54 -9.50 13.83 4.70
N ILE A 55 -8.30 13.90 4.13
CA ILE A 55 -7.08 14.15 4.93
C ILE A 55 -7.11 15.54 5.56
N ASN A 56 -7.57 16.56 4.85
CA ASN A 56 -7.70 17.92 5.39
C ASN A 56 -8.68 17.99 6.58
N GLU A 57 -9.72 17.18 6.59
CA GLU A 57 -10.67 17.09 7.71
C GLU A 57 -10.11 16.36 8.93
N HIS A 58 -9.13 15.45 8.74
CA HIS A 58 -8.62 14.55 9.79
C HIS A 58 -7.20 14.88 10.27
N THR A 59 -6.57 15.88 9.65
CA THR A 59 -5.21 16.33 9.97
C THR A 59 -5.14 17.86 9.89
N GLU A 60 -4.22 18.47 10.61
CA GLU A 60 -4.03 19.94 10.54
C GLU A 60 -3.31 20.38 9.27
N ASN A 61 -2.34 19.60 8.79
CA ASN A 61 -1.45 20.00 7.71
C ASN A 61 -1.10 18.86 6.73
N GLY A 62 -1.85 17.78 6.72
CA GLY A 62 -1.54 16.58 5.94
C GLY A 62 -0.80 15.50 6.73
N VAL A 63 -0.32 14.47 6.04
CA VAL A 63 0.38 13.33 6.63
C VAL A 63 1.90 13.46 6.47
N ASP A 64 2.67 12.82 7.34
CA ASP A 64 4.15 12.88 7.32
C ASP A 64 4.74 12.18 6.10
N VAL A 65 4.20 11.01 5.79
CA VAL A 65 4.66 10.14 4.69
C VAL A 65 3.46 9.58 3.93
N THR A 66 3.53 9.61 2.62
CA THR A 66 2.56 8.97 1.73
C THR A 66 3.24 7.90 0.90
N PHE A 67 2.63 6.73 0.81
CA PHE A 67 3.06 5.64 -0.08
C PHE A 67 2.09 5.55 -1.26
N GLU A 68 2.62 5.76 -2.46
CA GLU A 68 1.89 5.57 -3.71
C GLU A 68 2.10 4.12 -4.18
N VAL A 69 1.05 3.29 -4.12
CA VAL A 69 1.10 1.84 -4.37
C VAL A 69 0.07 1.41 -5.44
N ALA A 70 -0.67 2.36 -6.00
CA ALA A 70 -1.70 2.10 -7.01
C ALA A 70 -1.18 2.18 -8.44
N GLY A 71 -0.17 3.00 -8.71
CA GLY A 71 0.50 3.12 -10.01
C GLY A 71 -0.30 3.89 -11.05
N VAL A 72 -1.05 4.92 -10.64
CA VAL A 72 -1.84 5.77 -11.55
C VAL A 72 -1.59 7.26 -11.28
N GLY A 73 -1.73 8.10 -12.31
CA GLY A 73 -1.36 9.53 -12.21
C GLY A 73 -2.18 10.30 -11.17
N VAL A 74 -3.46 9.97 -11.01
CA VAL A 74 -4.34 10.63 -10.03
C VAL A 74 -3.86 10.39 -8.59
N THR A 75 -3.46 9.17 -8.24
CA THR A 75 -2.97 8.85 -6.89
C THR A 75 -1.60 9.45 -6.64
N LEU A 76 -0.73 9.57 -7.65
CA LEU A 76 0.53 10.28 -7.53
C LEU A 76 0.32 11.76 -7.17
N SER A 77 -0.56 12.44 -7.88
CA SER A 77 -0.89 13.85 -7.62
C SER A 77 -1.53 14.03 -6.25
N GLN A 78 -2.50 13.19 -5.89
CA GLN A 78 -3.15 13.19 -4.58
C GLN A 78 -2.15 12.90 -3.46
N SER A 79 -1.18 11.99 -3.68
CA SER A 79 -0.12 11.69 -2.70
C SER A 79 0.67 12.94 -2.32
N VAL A 80 1.01 13.79 -3.29
CA VAL A 80 1.68 15.06 -3.00
C VAL A 80 0.77 16.03 -2.25
N GLN A 81 -0.50 16.12 -2.67
CA GLN A 81 -1.46 17.06 -2.10
C GLN A 81 -1.82 16.75 -0.63
N VAL A 82 -1.85 15.47 -0.25
CA VAL A 82 -2.15 15.06 1.14
C VAL A 82 -0.93 15.05 2.05
N THR A 83 0.27 15.13 1.49
CA THR A 83 1.50 15.13 2.28
C THR A 83 1.79 16.54 2.79
N ARG A 84 2.07 16.65 4.09
CA ARG A 84 2.38 17.95 4.70
C ARG A 84 3.63 18.59 4.06
N PRO A 85 3.79 19.90 4.15
CA PRO A 85 5.01 20.57 3.70
C PRO A 85 6.26 19.90 4.27
N ARG A 86 7.26 19.65 3.42
CA ARG A 86 8.51 18.92 3.73
C ARG A 86 8.33 17.47 4.18
N GLY A 87 7.14 16.90 4.00
CA GLY A 87 6.90 15.46 4.13
C GLY A 87 7.44 14.69 2.93
N THR A 88 7.23 13.39 2.91
CA THR A 88 7.80 12.51 1.89
C THR A 88 6.72 11.69 1.19
N VAL A 89 6.74 11.69 -0.14
CA VAL A 89 6.00 10.73 -0.97
C VAL A 89 6.96 9.66 -1.46
N VAL A 90 6.61 8.41 -1.23
CA VAL A 90 7.37 7.25 -1.69
C VAL A 90 6.57 6.52 -2.76
N ILE A 91 7.09 6.49 -3.98
CA ILE A 91 6.54 5.67 -5.06
C ILE A 91 7.02 4.23 -4.84
N VAL A 92 6.07 3.33 -4.61
CA VAL A 92 6.31 1.88 -4.42
C VAL A 92 5.76 1.09 -5.61
N SER A 93 4.79 1.69 -6.31
CA SER A 93 4.11 1.09 -7.46
C SER A 93 4.99 1.03 -8.71
N ILE A 94 4.61 0.14 -9.62
CA ILE A 94 5.11 0.11 -10.99
C ILE A 94 4.02 0.69 -11.89
N PHE A 95 4.30 1.83 -12.53
CA PHE A 95 3.39 2.44 -13.49
C PHE A 95 3.44 1.69 -14.81
N ALA A 96 2.28 1.21 -15.28
CA ALA A 96 2.18 0.49 -16.55
C ALA A 96 2.42 1.41 -17.76
N HIS A 97 2.15 2.70 -17.61
CA HIS A 97 2.30 3.72 -18.66
C HIS A 97 2.84 5.01 -18.08
N ALA A 98 3.38 5.88 -18.92
CA ALA A 98 3.71 7.24 -18.55
C ALA A 98 2.44 7.98 -18.08
N VAL A 99 2.58 8.80 -17.04
CA VAL A 99 1.48 9.58 -16.47
C VAL A 99 1.82 11.07 -16.51
N ASP A 100 0.81 11.90 -16.68
CA ASP A 100 0.98 13.35 -16.56
C ASP A 100 1.09 13.72 -15.06
N PHE A 101 2.09 14.53 -14.75
CA PHE A 101 2.31 15.02 -13.41
C PHE A 101 2.76 16.50 -13.47
N ASP A 102 2.11 17.35 -12.70
CA ASP A 102 2.48 18.76 -12.58
C ASP A 102 3.61 18.95 -11.54
N PRO A 103 4.85 19.26 -11.96
CA PRO A 103 5.96 19.49 -11.03
C PRO A 103 5.74 20.66 -10.08
N MET A 104 4.82 21.60 -10.40
CA MET A 104 4.49 22.71 -9.52
C MET A 104 3.89 22.26 -8.19
N LEU A 105 3.27 21.07 -8.14
CA LEU A 105 2.81 20.47 -6.89
C LEU A 105 3.97 20.29 -5.89
N LEU A 106 5.13 19.83 -6.35
CA LEU A 106 6.33 19.68 -5.50
C LEU A 106 6.93 21.03 -5.11
N THR A 107 7.04 21.94 -6.07
CA THR A 107 7.61 23.27 -5.85
C THR A 107 6.81 24.05 -4.80
N ASN A 108 5.47 24.01 -4.91
CA ASN A 108 4.58 24.75 -4.01
C ASN A 108 4.50 24.16 -2.60
N SER A 109 4.60 22.82 -2.47
CA SER A 109 4.50 22.13 -1.18
C SER A 109 5.86 21.91 -0.48
N GLY A 110 6.96 21.86 -1.25
CA GLY A 110 8.26 21.44 -0.75
C GLY A 110 8.30 19.97 -0.31
N VAL A 111 7.36 19.15 -0.79
CA VAL A 111 7.32 17.71 -0.53
C VAL A 111 8.49 17.02 -1.23
N GLN A 112 9.08 16.04 -0.57
CA GLN A 112 10.10 15.18 -1.15
C GLN A 112 9.45 14.02 -1.88
N LEU A 113 9.76 13.84 -3.16
CA LEU A 113 9.34 12.69 -3.95
C LEU A 113 10.51 11.72 -4.11
N THR A 114 10.33 10.49 -3.68
CA THR A 114 11.31 9.41 -3.81
C THR A 114 10.65 8.12 -4.28
N SER A 115 11.44 7.11 -4.56
CA SER A 115 10.92 5.81 -4.99
C SER A 115 11.72 4.67 -4.36
N THR A 116 11.14 3.48 -4.38
CA THR A 116 11.83 2.25 -3.99
C THR A 116 11.54 1.15 -5.00
N ILE A 117 12.53 0.30 -5.22
CA ILE A 117 12.38 -0.91 -6.02
C ILE A 117 13.27 -2.01 -5.46
N ALA A 118 12.74 -3.23 -5.39
CA ALA A 118 13.44 -4.39 -4.85
C ALA A 118 13.97 -4.12 -3.40
N TYR A 119 15.01 -4.81 -3.01
CA TYR A 119 15.58 -4.70 -1.67
C TYR A 119 17.06 -5.13 -1.67
N SER A 120 17.83 -4.61 -0.72
CA SER A 120 19.19 -5.06 -0.48
C SER A 120 19.20 -6.39 0.30
N PRO A 121 20.30 -7.19 0.26
CA PRO A 121 20.45 -8.36 1.12
C PRO A 121 20.26 -8.04 2.61
N THR A 122 20.72 -6.89 3.05
CA THR A 122 20.54 -6.40 4.42
C THR A 122 19.08 -6.18 4.76
N THR A 123 18.33 -5.49 3.88
CA THR A 123 16.89 -5.26 4.08
C THR A 123 16.12 -6.60 4.12
N PHE A 124 16.51 -7.56 3.28
CA PHE A 124 15.90 -8.90 3.28
C PHE A 124 16.10 -9.60 4.62
N GLN A 125 17.34 -9.63 5.13
CA GLN A 125 17.62 -10.25 6.43
C GLN A 125 16.89 -9.55 7.57
N GLN A 126 16.89 -8.23 7.60
CA GLN A 126 16.12 -7.45 8.61
C GLN A 126 14.63 -7.78 8.58
N THR A 127 14.05 -7.96 7.39
CA THR A 127 12.64 -8.34 7.23
C THR A 127 12.38 -9.73 7.82
N ILE A 128 13.26 -10.71 7.57
CA ILE A 128 13.17 -12.04 8.16
C ILE A 128 13.21 -11.96 9.69
N ASP A 129 14.15 -11.19 10.24
CA ASP A 129 14.30 -11.03 11.68
C ASP A 129 13.06 -10.39 12.33
N LEU A 130 12.45 -9.39 11.67
CA LEU A 130 11.20 -8.76 12.13
C LEU A 130 9.99 -9.70 12.05
N ILE A 131 9.92 -10.56 11.05
CA ILE A 131 8.88 -11.60 10.96
C ILE A 131 9.10 -12.66 12.07
N ALA A 132 10.33 -13.11 12.24
CA ALA A 132 10.67 -14.16 13.19
C ALA A 132 10.41 -13.74 14.65
N ASN A 133 10.63 -12.47 14.99
CA ASN A 133 10.38 -11.94 16.34
C ASN A 133 8.93 -11.44 16.54
N GLY A 134 8.06 -11.57 15.52
CA GLY A 134 6.65 -11.19 15.59
C GLY A 134 6.37 -9.70 15.44
N SER A 135 7.35 -8.86 15.10
CA SER A 135 7.16 -7.42 14.87
C SER A 135 6.40 -7.12 13.58
N LEU A 136 6.53 -8.00 12.57
CA LEU A 136 5.79 -7.93 11.30
C LEU A 136 4.82 -9.12 11.20
N ASP A 137 3.53 -8.86 11.33
CA ASP A 137 2.47 -9.85 11.08
C ASP A 137 2.12 -9.90 9.59
N VAL A 138 2.92 -10.63 8.83
CA VAL A 138 2.69 -10.81 7.39
C VAL A 138 1.71 -11.94 7.08
N LYS A 139 1.41 -12.82 8.05
CA LYS A 139 0.47 -13.94 7.84
C LYS A 139 -0.94 -13.46 7.59
N SER A 140 -1.33 -12.36 8.20
CA SER A 140 -2.65 -11.73 7.99
C SER A 140 -2.89 -11.27 6.54
N VAL A 141 -1.82 -11.09 5.73
CA VAL A 141 -1.91 -10.72 4.32
C VAL A 141 -2.09 -11.94 3.41
N VAL A 142 -1.72 -13.14 3.88
CA VAL A 142 -1.94 -14.39 3.12
C VAL A 142 -3.42 -14.74 3.17
N THR A 143 -4.04 -14.84 2.02
CA THR A 143 -5.48 -15.12 1.89
C THR A 143 -5.79 -16.56 1.56
N ASP A 144 -4.86 -17.26 0.92
CA ASP A 144 -5.02 -18.67 0.59
C ASP A 144 -3.67 -19.40 0.45
N GLU A 145 -3.71 -20.74 0.59
CA GLU A 145 -2.60 -21.64 0.32
C GLU A 145 -3.10 -22.78 -0.56
N ILE A 146 -2.50 -22.94 -1.74
CA ILE A 146 -2.93 -23.90 -2.75
C ILE A 146 -1.80 -24.86 -3.14
N GLU A 147 -2.16 -26.01 -3.70
CA GLU A 147 -1.20 -26.94 -4.29
C GLU A 147 -0.81 -26.49 -5.70
N LEU A 148 0.39 -26.88 -6.16
CA LEU A 148 0.95 -26.44 -7.45
C LEU A 148 0.04 -26.81 -8.64
N GLU A 149 -0.61 -27.97 -8.59
CA GLU A 149 -1.50 -28.47 -9.62
C GLU A 149 -2.70 -27.53 -9.87
N ASN A 150 -3.10 -26.76 -8.87
CA ASN A 150 -4.25 -25.86 -8.91
C ASN A 150 -3.87 -24.40 -9.20
N ILE A 151 -2.60 -24.13 -9.57
CA ILE A 151 -2.08 -22.77 -9.68
C ILE A 151 -2.85 -21.89 -10.69
N VAL A 152 -3.38 -22.47 -11.75
CA VAL A 152 -4.15 -21.71 -12.76
C VAL A 152 -5.50 -21.30 -12.20
N GLU A 153 -6.31 -22.27 -11.78
CA GLU A 153 -7.71 -22.04 -11.37
C GLU A 153 -7.80 -21.34 -10.00
N SER A 154 -7.13 -21.90 -8.99
CA SER A 154 -7.19 -21.40 -7.61
C SER A 154 -6.13 -20.30 -7.32
N GLY A 155 -5.19 -20.09 -8.21
CA GLY A 155 -4.17 -19.03 -8.12
C GLY A 155 -4.47 -17.86 -9.04
N PHE A 156 -4.13 -17.97 -10.31
CA PHE A 156 -4.19 -16.84 -11.25
C PHE A 156 -5.62 -16.37 -11.53
N GLU A 157 -6.55 -17.28 -11.80
CA GLU A 157 -7.95 -16.92 -12.06
C GLU A 157 -8.62 -16.33 -10.82
N GLN A 158 -8.35 -16.90 -9.66
CA GLN A 158 -8.85 -16.40 -8.37
C GLN A 158 -8.38 -14.96 -8.11
N LEU A 159 -7.08 -14.65 -8.28
CA LEU A 159 -6.55 -13.31 -8.09
C LEU A 159 -7.13 -12.27 -9.07
N VAL A 160 -7.55 -12.69 -10.26
CA VAL A 160 -8.19 -11.80 -11.25
C VAL A 160 -9.64 -11.52 -10.91
N ASN A 161 -10.38 -12.57 -10.51
CA ASN A 161 -11.83 -12.55 -10.38
C ASN A 161 -12.32 -12.14 -8.99
N ASP A 162 -11.54 -12.45 -7.94
CA ASP A 162 -11.91 -12.18 -6.55
C ASP A 162 -11.00 -11.09 -5.93
N LYS A 163 -11.56 -9.91 -5.72
CA LYS A 163 -10.83 -8.76 -5.14
C LYS A 163 -10.58 -8.88 -3.64
N SER A 164 -11.17 -9.87 -2.97
CA SER A 164 -10.86 -10.19 -1.58
C SER A 164 -9.50 -10.90 -1.44
N GLN A 165 -9.01 -11.51 -2.52
CA GLN A 165 -7.71 -12.17 -2.54
C GLN A 165 -6.57 -11.14 -2.57
N ALA A 166 -5.61 -11.32 -1.65
CA ALA A 166 -4.42 -10.48 -1.58
C ALA A 166 -3.14 -11.26 -1.93
N LYS A 167 -2.85 -12.33 -1.20
CA LYS A 167 -1.65 -13.13 -1.40
C LYS A 167 -1.98 -14.61 -1.30
N ILE A 168 -1.87 -15.31 -2.41
CA ILE A 168 -2.01 -16.77 -2.47
C ILE A 168 -0.62 -17.40 -2.48
N LEU A 169 -0.37 -18.32 -1.56
CA LEU A 169 0.88 -19.10 -1.50
C LEU A 169 0.68 -20.45 -2.18
N VAL A 170 1.68 -20.88 -2.92
CA VAL A 170 1.70 -22.20 -3.56
C VAL A 170 2.58 -23.13 -2.77
N LYS A 171 2.04 -24.24 -2.28
CA LYS A 171 2.80 -25.31 -1.64
C LYS A 171 3.56 -26.08 -2.70
N LEU A 172 4.85 -26.17 -2.52
CA LEU A 172 5.71 -27.03 -3.33
C LEU A 172 5.94 -28.31 -2.53
N ASN A 173 5.35 -29.42 -3.02
CA ASN A 173 5.62 -30.74 -2.44
C ASN A 173 7.10 -31.06 -2.61
N GLY A 174 7.85 -31.05 -1.52
CA GLY A 174 9.24 -31.47 -1.43
C GLY A 174 9.35 -32.83 -0.73
#